data_747ec1aa369403143460dd5ed4846710
#
_entry.id   747ec1aa369403143460dd5ed4846710
#
_cell.length_a   1.000
_cell.length_b   1.000
_cell.length_c   1.000
_cell.angle_alpha   90.00
_cell.angle_beta   90.00
_cell.angle_gamma   90.00
#
_symmetry.space_group_name_H-M   'P 1'
#
loop_
_entity.id
_entity.type
_entity.pdbx_description
1 polymer ?
#
loop_
_entity_poly.entity_id
_entity_poly.type
_entity_poly.pdbx_seq_one_letter_code
_entity_poly.pdbx_strand_id
1 'polypeptide(L)'
;MKERKYLPTLSELIDRLSIVQLKEVFISEHKAEYAEEIKDICHDIDICLAETKTVDADFIRSVVVLSQMNLHIWHNESNYRKGIRDGNNLELT
;
A
#
# COMPACT_ATOMS: atom_id res chain seq x y z
N MET A 1 -13.54 -10.70 17.35
CA MET A 1 -13.47 -12.00 16.72
C MET A 1 -12.14 -12.66 16.99
N LYS A 2 -12.20 -13.79 17.61
CA LYS A 2 -10.98 -14.49 17.97
C LYS A 2 -10.28 -15.12 16.79
N GLU A 3 -11.06 -15.42 15.78
CA GLU A 3 -10.51 -16.07 14.59
C GLU A 3 -9.52 -15.19 13.85
N ARG A 4 -9.62 -13.86 14.08
CA ARG A 4 -8.76 -12.94 13.36
C ARG A 4 -7.55 -12.49 14.17
N LYS A 5 -7.24 -13.20 15.21
CA LYS A 5 -6.14 -12.80 16.09
C LYS A 5 -4.81 -12.70 15.35
N TYR A 6 -4.55 -13.61 14.44
CA TYR A 6 -3.28 -13.64 13.72
C TYR A 6 -3.42 -13.22 12.26
N LEU A 7 -4.60 -12.76 11.87
CA LEU A 7 -4.81 -12.28 10.52
C LEU A 7 -4.50 -10.80 10.44
N PRO A 8 -4.18 -10.29 9.24
CA PRO A 8 -3.90 -8.87 9.10
C PRO A 8 -5.08 -8.02 9.55
N THR A 9 -4.77 -6.90 10.18
CA THR A 9 -5.80 -5.95 10.55
C THR A 9 -6.24 -5.18 9.31
N LEU A 10 -7.35 -4.45 9.44
CA LEU A 10 -7.82 -3.60 8.36
C LEU A 10 -6.75 -2.60 7.96
N SER A 11 -6.05 -2.01 8.93
CA SER A 11 -4.99 -1.06 8.64
C SER A 11 -3.87 -1.69 7.83
N GLU A 12 -3.49 -2.91 8.19
CA GLU A 12 -2.44 -3.61 7.45
C GLU A 12 -2.87 -3.94 6.03
N LEU A 13 -4.14 -4.31 5.85
CA LEU A 13 -4.65 -4.61 4.52
C LEU A 13 -4.67 -3.36 3.65
N ILE A 14 -5.06 -2.24 4.22
CA ILE A 14 -5.08 -0.97 3.50
C ILE A 14 -3.66 -0.56 3.11
N ASP A 15 -2.71 -0.73 4.03
CA ASP A 15 -1.32 -0.41 3.73
C ASP A 15 -0.82 -1.27 2.57
N ARG A 16 -1.10 -2.56 2.61
CA ARG A 16 -0.69 -3.47 1.53
C ARG A 16 -1.35 -3.09 0.22
N LEU A 17 -2.64 -2.76 0.27
CA LEU A 17 -3.36 -2.34 -0.94
C LEU A 17 -2.70 -1.12 -1.55
N SER A 18 -2.35 -0.16 -0.73
CA SER A 18 -1.71 1.06 -1.20
C SER A 18 -0.41 0.74 -1.93
N ILE A 19 0.40 -0.15 -1.39
CA ILE A 19 1.68 -0.50 -1.98
C ILE A 19 1.51 -1.26 -3.28
N VAL A 20 0.61 -2.25 -3.31
CA VAL A 20 0.38 -3.02 -4.53
C VAL A 20 -0.22 -2.15 -5.61
N GLN A 21 -1.06 -1.18 -5.22
CA GLN A 21 -1.63 -0.25 -6.17
C GLN A 21 -0.53 0.60 -6.82
N LEU A 22 0.47 1.01 -6.06
CA LEU A 22 1.60 1.72 -6.62
C LEU A 22 2.36 0.86 -7.63
N LYS A 23 2.54 -0.41 -7.31
CA LYS A 23 3.20 -1.33 -8.21
C LYS A 23 2.43 -1.46 -9.52
N GLU A 24 1.11 -1.57 -9.43
CA GLU A 24 0.29 -1.71 -10.62
C GLU A 24 0.42 -0.48 -11.51
N VAL A 25 0.48 0.69 -10.91
CA VAL A 25 0.54 1.94 -11.66
C VAL A 25 1.93 2.17 -12.26
N PHE A 26 2.98 1.93 -11.47
CA PHE A 26 4.32 2.35 -11.86
C PHE A 26 5.19 1.26 -12.44
N ILE A 27 4.81 -0.01 -12.29
CA ILE A 27 5.59 -1.12 -12.84
C ILE A 27 4.77 -1.75 -13.95
N SER A 28 5.26 -1.69 -15.18
CA SER A 28 4.50 -2.18 -16.32
C SER A 28 4.50 -3.71 -16.41
N GLU A 29 5.48 -4.35 -15.80
CA GLU A 29 5.57 -5.80 -15.80
C GLU A 29 4.67 -6.37 -14.70
N HIS A 30 4.11 -7.54 -14.95
CA HIS A 30 3.32 -8.25 -13.95
C HIS A 30 2.04 -7.54 -13.54
N LYS A 31 1.48 -6.69 -14.43
CA LYS A 31 0.26 -5.96 -14.09
C LYS A 31 -0.89 -6.91 -13.75
N ALA A 32 -1.00 -8.02 -14.48
CA ALA A 32 -2.08 -8.97 -14.21
C ALA A 32 -1.94 -9.59 -12.84
N GLU A 33 -0.71 -9.85 -12.40
CA GLU A 33 -0.47 -10.41 -11.09
C GLU A 33 -0.82 -9.41 -9.99
N TYR A 34 -0.46 -8.14 -10.20
CA TYR A 34 -0.81 -7.11 -9.23
C TYR A 34 -2.33 -6.91 -9.15
N ALA A 35 -3.01 -6.96 -10.30
CA ALA A 35 -4.45 -6.82 -10.32
C ALA A 35 -5.12 -7.94 -9.54
N GLU A 36 -4.61 -9.16 -9.67
CA GLU A 36 -5.15 -10.30 -8.94
C GLU A 36 -4.90 -10.14 -7.44
N GLU A 37 -3.72 -9.69 -7.09
CA GLU A 37 -3.39 -9.45 -5.67
C GLU A 37 -4.29 -8.38 -5.07
N ILE A 38 -4.55 -7.30 -5.82
CA ILE A 38 -5.44 -6.24 -5.38
C ILE A 38 -6.84 -6.81 -5.13
N LYS A 39 -7.30 -7.66 -6.03
CA LYS A 39 -8.61 -8.28 -5.90
C LYS A 39 -8.71 -9.09 -4.61
N ASP A 40 -7.67 -9.86 -4.30
CA ASP A 40 -7.65 -10.67 -3.09
C ASP A 40 -7.61 -9.80 -1.84
N ILE A 41 -6.82 -8.73 -1.87
CA ILE A 41 -6.74 -7.81 -0.74
C ILE A 41 -8.09 -7.14 -0.52
N CYS A 42 -8.74 -6.71 -1.59
CA CYS A 42 -10.05 -6.07 -1.48
C CYS A 42 -11.08 -7.03 -0.92
N HIS A 43 -11.00 -8.31 -1.29
CA HIS A 43 -11.89 -9.31 -0.72
C HIS A 43 -11.73 -9.38 0.80
N ASP A 44 -10.50 -9.39 1.26
CA ASP A 44 -10.23 -9.45 2.69
C ASP A 44 -10.67 -8.16 3.39
N ILE A 45 -10.49 -7.03 2.72
CA ILE A 45 -10.96 -5.74 3.27
C ILE A 45 -12.47 -5.76 3.43
N ASP A 46 -13.20 -6.29 2.46
CA ASP A 46 -14.64 -6.38 2.57
C ASP A 46 -15.06 -7.19 3.80
N ILE A 47 -14.34 -8.28 4.08
CA ILE A 47 -14.63 -9.07 5.26
C ILE A 47 -14.38 -8.25 6.53
N CYS A 48 -13.28 -7.53 6.57
CA CYS A 48 -12.97 -6.69 7.74
C CYS A 48 -14.00 -5.59 7.92
N LEU A 49 -14.44 -4.98 6.84
CA LEU A 49 -15.44 -3.92 6.92
C LEU A 49 -16.77 -4.44 7.40
N ALA A 50 -17.10 -5.68 7.06
CA ALA A 50 -18.33 -6.29 7.54
C ALA A 50 -18.29 -6.52 9.04
N GLU A 51 -17.10 -6.66 9.61
CA GLU A 51 -16.94 -6.91 11.03
C GLU A 51 -16.82 -5.63 11.84
N THR A 52 -16.57 -4.49 11.21
CA THR A 52 -16.43 -3.23 11.92
C THR A 52 -17.53 -2.28 11.51
N LYS A 53 -17.91 -1.40 12.42
CA LYS A 53 -18.99 -0.45 12.15
C LYS A 53 -18.53 0.98 12.29
N THR A 54 -17.23 1.19 12.40
CA THR A 54 -16.70 2.51 12.67
C THR A 54 -15.82 3.00 11.55
N VAL A 55 -16.41 3.13 10.37
CA VAL A 55 -15.72 3.79 9.27
C VAL A 55 -16.30 5.18 9.16
N ASP A 56 -15.50 6.16 9.51
CA ASP A 56 -15.93 7.55 9.52
C ASP A 56 -14.93 8.40 8.74
N ALA A 57 -15.13 9.72 8.76
CA ALA A 57 -14.29 10.63 8.00
C ALA A 57 -12.83 10.58 8.48
N ASP A 58 -12.62 10.42 9.78
CA ASP A 58 -11.27 10.33 10.30
C ASP A 58 -10.56 9.10 9.79
N PHE A 59 -11.26 7.98 9.71
CA PHE A 59 -10.69 6.77 9.15
C PHE A 59 -10.31 6.98 7.68
N ILE A 60 -11.21 7.57 6.91
CA ILE A 60 -10.96 7.82 5.49
C ILE A 60 -9.75 8.75 5.32
N ARG A 61 -9.67 9.80 6.14
CA ARG A 61 -8.53 10.71 6.08
C ARG A 61 -7.23 9.96 6.38
N SER A 62 -7.25 9.05 7.35
CA SER A 62 -6.07 8.27 7.68
C SER A 62 -5.62 7.43 6.49
N VAL A 63 -6.57 6.86 5.75
CA VAL A 63 -6.24 6.08 4.56
C VAL A 63 -5.57 6.96 3.51
N VAL A 64 -6.10 8.16 3.31
CA VAL A 64 -5.52 9.08 2.34
C VAL A 64 -4.10 9.46 2.74
N VAL A 65 -3.88 9.77 4.01
CA VAL A 65 -2.55 10.13 4.50
C VAL A 65 -1.59 8.98 4.32
N LEU A 66 -2.02 7.78 4.68
CA LEU A 66 -1.18 6.59 4.55
C LEU A 66 -0.78 6.38 3.08
N SER A 67 -1.73 6.51 2.19
CA SER A 67 -1.46 6.33 0.76
C SER A 67 -0.46 7.36 0.24
N GLN A 68 -0.59 8.60 0.68
CA GLN A 68 0.34 9.64 0.27
C GLN A 68 1.74 9.40 0.83
N MET A 69 1.83 8.92 2.07
CA MET A 69 3.12 8.61 2.65
C MET A 69 3.79 7.47 1.92
N ASN A 70 3.03 6.45 1.57
CA ASN A 70 3.59 5.32 0.83
C ASN A 70 4.06 5.76 -0.55
N LEU A 71 3.34 6.64 -1.20
CA LEU A 71 3.75 7.18 -2.49
C LEU A 71 5.05 7.96 -2.34
N HIS A 72 5.16 8.75 -1.29
CA HIS A 72 6.36 9.54 -1.04
C HIS A 72 7.56 8.64 -0.82
N ILE A 73 7.40 7.59 -0.02
CA ILE A 73 8.47 6.64 0.22
C ILE A 73 8.86 5.94 -1.08
N TRP A 74 7.87 5.55 -1.88
CA TRP A 74 8.12 4.90 -3.15
C TRP A 74 9.00 5.76 -4.05
N HIS A 75 8.66 7.04 -4.18
CA HIS A 75 9.43 7.95 -5.02
C HIS A 75 10.83 8.17 -4.48
N ASN A 76 10.96 8.28 -3.17
CA ASN A 76 12.27 8.47 -2.57
C ASN A 76 13.15 7.27 -2.80
N GLU A 77 12.63 6.08 -2.63
CA GLU A 77 13.40 4.87 -2.87
C GLU A 77 13.80 4.74 -4.33
N SER A 78 12.88 5.05 -5.22
CA SER A 78 13.18 4.98 -6.64
C SER A 78 14.29 5.97 -7.03
N ASN A 79 14.20 7.18 -6.51
CA ASN A 79 15.21 8.19 -6.79
C ASN A 79 16.55 7.81 -6.19
N TYR A 80 16.53 7.24 -5.00
CA TYR A 80 17.77 6.82 -4.35
C TYR A 80 18.45 5.72 -5.16
N ARG A 81 17.71 4.73 -5.58
CA ARG A 81 18.28 3.65 -6.38
C ARG A 81 18.83 4.15 -7.70
N LYS A 82 18.12 5.07 -8.32
CA LYS A 82 18.57 5.66 -9.56
C LYS A 82 19.86 6.44 -9.34
N GLY A 83 19.93 7.20 -8.26
CA GLY A 83 21.12 7.95 -7.93
C GLY A 83 22.33 7.06 -7.72
N ILE A 84 22.16 5.97 -7.03
CA ILE A 84 23.24 5.01 -6.80
C ILE A 84 23.70 4.42 -8.12
N ARG A 85 22.76 4.01 -8.96
CA ARG A 85 23.09 3.39 -10.23
C ARG A 85 23.85 4.35 -11.13
N ASP A 86 23.49 5.62 -11.06
CA ASP A 86 24.10 6.65 -11.90
C ASP A 86 25.36 7.23 -11.28
N GLY A 87 25.70 6.84 -10.07
CA GLY A 87 26.87 7.39 -9.40
C GLY A 87 26.65 8.73 -8.77
N ASN A 88 25.40 9.10 -8.55
CA ASN A 88 25.06 10.43 -8.02
C ASN A 88 24.54 10.38 -6.59
N ASN A 89 24.80 9.30 -5.88
CA ASN A 89 24.21 9.14 -4.56
C ASN A 89 24.71 10.18 -3.56
N LEU A 90 25.79 10.85 -3.84
CA LEU A 90 26.29 11.86 -2.91
C LEU A 90 25.37 13.06 -2.81
N GLU A 91 24.67 13.37 -3.86
CA GLU A 91 23.75 14.50 -3.84
C GLU A 91 22.53 14.24 -2.97
N LEU A 92 22.33 13.02 -2.55
CA LEU A 92 21.17 12.68 -1.76
C LEU A 92 21.33 13.02 -0.28
N THR A 93 22.52 13.35 0.13
CA THR A 93 22.75 13.75 1.48
C THR A 93 22.61 15.27 1.64
#